data_a427ddcf835034008e549819246b68df
#
_entry.id   a427ddcf835034008e549819246b68df
#
_cell.length_a   1.000
_cell.length_b   1.000
_cell.length_c   1.000
_cell.angle_alpha   90.00
_cell.angle_beta   90.00
_cell.angle_gamma   90.00
#
_symmetry.space_group_name_H-M   'P 1'
#
loop_
_entity.id
_entity.type
_entity.pdbx_description
1 polymer ?
#
loop_
_entity_poly.entity_id
_entity_poly.type
_entity_poly.pdbx_seq_one_letter_code
_entity_poly.pdbx_strand_id
1 'polypeptide(L)'
;MVQQQLPTGFRDDIGIIAERKDDVSQYVLGLCRNRQYTKISTPLVEYKDVFNGYAMGRGQHMYEFMDSSEVSVVIRPDLTMPIGRFLATTNIELPRTFYYLGDVFMKNKKHRGDVNQVTQGGIEMVGYEGLEAEQECFKIIKEVNEAQLGNNLLLEIGDARFSRAITDALGLSDDEKAELLEALFTKY
;
A
#
# COMPACT_ATOMS: atom_id res chain seq x y z
N MET A 1 -21.36 -29.70 -7.00
CA MET A 1 -19.92 -30.06 -7.06
C MET A 1 -19.14 -28.98 -6.36
N VAL A 2 -18.34 -29.34 -5.35
CA VAL A 2 -17.44 -28.40 -4.72
C VAL A 2 -16.31 -28.12 -5.72
N GLN A 3 -16.08 -26.87 -6.09
CA GLN A 3 -14.93 -26.51 -6.90
C GLN A 3 -13.65 -26.85 -6.11
N GLN A 4 -12.80 -27.69 -6.65
CA GLN A 4 -11.53 -28.09 -6.01
C GLN A 4 -10.38 -27.10 -6.34
N GLN A 5 -10.69 -25.97 -6.99
CA GLN A 5 -9.72 -24.95 -7.39
C GLN A 5 -9.90 -23.69 -6.56
N LEU A 6 -8.79 -23.02 -6.30
CA LEU A 6 -8.79 -21.70 -5.67
C LEU A 6 -9.53 -20.67 -6.55
N PRO A 7 -10.11 -19.61 -5.95
CA PRO A 7 -10.62 -18.48 -6.71
C PRO A 7 -9.52 -17.85 -7.57
N THR A 8 -9.91 -17.28 -8.71
CA THR A 8 -8.97 -16.60 -9.61
C THR A 8 -8.18 -15.51 -8.88
N GLY A 9 -6.87 -15.48 -9.05
CA GLY A 9 -5.98 -14.50 -8.42
C GLY A 9 -5.55 -14.87 -6.99
N PHE A 10 -5.90 -16.08 -6.51
CA PHE A 10 -5.40 -16.61 -5.24
C PHE A 10 -4.51 -17.82 -5.49
N ARG A 11 -3.55 -18.01 -4.61
CA ARG A 11 -2.63 -19.16 -4.66
C ARG A 11 -2.26 -19.59 -3.25
N ASP A 12 -1.87 -20.86 -3.13
CA ASP A 12 -1.20 -21.37 -1.94
C ASP A 12 0.31 -21.12 -2.10
N ASP A 13 0.95 -20.60 -1.07
CA ASP A 13 2.41 -20.56 -0.98
C ASP A 13 2.86 -21.79 -0.17
N ILE A 14 3.81 -22.58 -0.70
CA ILE A 14 4.28 -23.81 -0.07
C ILE A 14 5.81 -23.91 -0.13
N GLY A 15 6.40 -24.54 0.89
CA GLY A 15 7.84 -24.82 0.96
C GLY A 15 8.66 -23.54 0.93
N ILE A 16 9.70 -23.50 0.10
CA ILE A 16 10.66 -22.41 0.04
C ILE A 16 10.02 -21.03 -0.22
N ILE A 17 8.88 -20.98 -0.91
CA ILE A 17 8.18 -19.71 -1.18
C ILE A 17 7.56 -19.17 0.11
N ALA A 18 6.87 -20.03 0.88
CA ALA A 18 6.27 -19.66 2.16
C ALA A 18 7.36 -19.26 3.17
N GLU A 19 8.42 -20.09 3.30
CA GLU A 19 9.56 -19.83 4.16
C GLU A 19 10.23 -18.49 3.85
N ARG A 20 10.50 -18.20 2.57
CA ARG A 20 11.13 -16.96 2.14
C ARG A 20 10.27 -15.73 2.43
N LYS A 21 8.95 -15.85 2.27
CA LYS A 21 8.00 -14.80 2.63
C LYS A 21 8.04 -14.51 4.13
N ASP A 22 8.11 -15.54 4.95
CA ASP A 22 8.21 -15.42 6.41
C ASP A 22 9.55 -14.80 6.82
N ASP A 23 10.67 -15.22 6.24
CA ASP A 23 12.00 -14.67 6.51
C ASP A 23 12.06 -13.16 6.26
N VAL A 24 11.59 -12.71 5.10
CA VAL A 24 11.54 -11.28 4.76
C VAL A 24 10.62 -10.52 5.71
N SER A 25 9.46 -11.10 6.03
CA SER A 25 8.50 -10.52 6.96
C SER A 25 9.09 -10.34 8.36
N GLN A 26 9.73 -11.38 8.89
CA GLN A 26 10.39 -11.34 10.21
C GLN A 26 11.54 -10.33 10.24
N TYR A 27 12.32 -10.26 9.17
CA TYR A 27 13.39 -9.28 9.05
C TYR A 27 12.85 -7.85 9.14
N VAL A 28 11.83 -7.51 8.35
CA VAL A 28 11.23 -6.18 8.34
C VAL A 28 10.63 -5.84 9.70
N LEU A 29 9.91 -6.78 10.33
CA LEU A 29 9.38 -6.57 11.68
C LEU A 29 10.48 -6.36 12.71
N GLY A 30 11.58 -7.12 12.64
CA GLY A 30 12.75 -6.96 13.50
C GLY A 30 13.43 -5.61 13.35
N LEU A 31 13.61 -5.18 12.11
CA LEU A 31 14.17 -3.88 11.75
C LEU A 31 13.37 -2.72 12.37
N CYS A 32 12.04 -2.76 12.27
CA CYS A 32 11.16 -1.74 12.84
C CYS A 32 11.14 -1.74 14.37
N ARG A 33 11.17 -2.93 14.99
CA ARG A 33 11.26 -3.07 16.46
C ARG A 33 12.57 -2.50 17.00
N ASN A 34 13.69 -2.78 16.35
CA ASN A 34 15.00 -2.27 16.74
C ASN A 34 15.08 -0.74 16.67
N ARG A 35 14.29 -0.13 15.79
CA ARG A 35 14.12 1.33 15.68
C ARG A 35 13.08 1.90 16.65
N GLN A 36 12.50 1.04 17.49
CA GLN A 36 11.47 1.43 18.47
C GLN A 36 10.21 2.07 17.84
N TYR A 37 9.89 1.71 16.59
CA TYR A 37 8.66 2.16 15.97
C TYR A 37 7.43 1.53 16.63
N THR A 38 6.32 2.23 16.56
CA THR A 38 5.05 1.78 17.15
C THR A 38 4.36 0.78 16.21
N LYS A 39 4.15 -0.45 16.68
CA LYS A 39 3.37 -1.42 15.90
C LYS A 39 1.91 -1.01 15.85
N ILE A 40 1.33 -1.04 14.66
CA ILE A 40 -0.11 -0.89 14.46
C ILE A 40 -0.68 -2.11 13.72
N SER A 41 -1.88 -2.51 14.10
CA SER A 41 -2.64 -3.58 13.43
C SER A 41 -4.07 -3.10 13.29
N THR A 42 -4.51 -2.89 12.07
CA THR A 42 -5.86 -2.47 11.73
C THR A 42 -6.73 -3.67 11.36
N PRO A 43 -8.06 -3.59 11.49
CA PRO A 43 -8.96 -4.63 11.07
C PRO A 43 -8.78 -5.00 9.59
N LEU A 44 -9.11 -6.26 9.24
CA LEU A 44 -9.13 -6.71 7.85
C LEU A 44 -10.28 -6.08 7.06
N VAL A 45 -11.39 -5.82 7.74
CA VAL A 45 -12.61 -5.23 7.18
C VAL A 45 -12.73 -3.79 7.64
N GLU A 46 -13.00 -2.90 6.71
CA GLU A 46 -13.20 -1.46 6.94
C GLU A 46 -14.47 -0.97 6.23
N TYR A 47 -15.03 0.14 6.68
CA TYR A 47 -16.08 0.80 5.92
C TYR A 47 -15.55 1.27 4.57
N LYS A 48 -16.34 1.11 3.52
CA LYS A 48 -15.97 1.53 2.15
C LYS A 48 -15.57 3.00 2.11
N ASP A 49 -16.21 3.84 2.90
CA ASP A 49 -15.98 5.29 2.92
C ASP A 49 -14.57 5.67 3.40
N VAL A 50 -13.88 4.81 4.14
CA VAL A 50 -12.47 5.01 4.49
C VAL A 50 -11.58 5.14 3.25
N PHE A 51 -12.00 4.53 2.14
CA PHE A 51 -11.27 4.51 0.87
C PHE A 51 -11.84 5.50 -0.16
N ASN A 52 -12.81 6.34 0.21
CA ASN A 52 -13.31 7.40 -0.65
C ASN A 52 -12.19 8.43 -0.90
N GLY A 53 -11.89 8.69 -2.17
CA GLY A 53 -10.75 9.51 -2.56
C GLY A 53 -9.41 8.78 -2.64
N TYR A 54 -9.37 7.51 -2.25
CA TYR A 54 -8.21 6.65 -2.46
C TYR A 54 -8.11 6.28 -3.93
N ALA A 55 -7.31 7.05 -4.62
CA ALA A 55 -6.98 6.92 -6.02
C ALA A 55 -8.16 6.83 -6.99
N MET A 56 -8.27 7.80 -7.84
CA MET A 56 -9.10 7.76 -9.04
C MET A 56 -8.98 6.40 -9.73
N GLY A 57 -10.09 5.66 -9.83
CA GLY A 57 -10.17 4.38 -10.53
C GLY A 57 -9.91 3.10 -9.72
N ARG A 58 -9.34 3.13 -8.52
CA ARG A 58 -9.10 1.90 -7.72
C ARG A 58 -10.30 1.43 -6.91
N GLY A 59 -11.29 2.28 -6.64
CA GLY A 59 -12.50 1.93 -5.90
C GLY A 59 -13.31 0.79 -6.53
N GLN A 60 -13.18 0.56 -7.83
CA GLN A 60 -13.88 -0.53 -8.55
C GLN A 60 -13.25 -1.91 -8.36
N HIS A 61 -12.09 -2.00 -7.69
CA HIS A 61 -11.32 -3.23 -7.56
C HIS A 61 -11.28 -3.79 -6.14
N MET A 62 -12.11 -3.28 -5.23
CA MET A 62 -12.20 -3.77 -3.86
C MET A 62 -13.17 -4.96 -3.74
N TYR A 63 -12.89 -5.87 -2.80
CA TYR A 63 -13.82 -6.90 -2.37
C TYR A 63 -14.82 -6.27 -1.41
N GLU A 64 -16.02 -6.03 -1.88
CA GLU A 64 -17.10 -5.32 -1.18
C GLU A 64 -18.22 -6.28 -0.80
N PHE A 65 -18.80 -6.07 0.38
CA PHE A 65 -19.98 -6.79 0.87
C PHE A 65 -20.73 -5.92 1.90
N MET A 66 -21.92 -6.37 2.29
CA MET A 66 -22.71 -5.69 3.32
C MET A 66 -22.44 -6.33 4.68
N ASP A 67 -22.27 -5.53 5.71
CA ASP A 67 -22.21 -6.01 7.09
C ASP A 67 -23.61 -6.35 7.64
N SER A 68 -23.67 -6.77 8.91
CA SER A 68 -24.93 -7.10 9.57
C SER A 68 -25.87 -5.90 9.78
N SER A 69 -25.36 -4.67 9.60
CA SER A 69 -26.12 -3.42 9.70
C SER A 69 -26.49 -2.84 8.34
N GLU A 70 -26.34 -3.62 7.27
CA GLU A 70 -26.59 -3.22 5.88
C GLU A 70 -25.71 -2.04 5.42
N VAL A 71 -24.53 -1.88 6.02
CA VAL A 71 -23.54 -0.88 5.62
C VAL A 71 -22.49 -1.53 4.72
N SER A 72 -22.09 -0.81 3.66
CA SER A 72 -21.06 -1.29 2.74
C SER A 72 -19.70 -1.30 3.40
N VAL A 73 -19.07 -2.46 3.43
CA VAL A 73 -17.73 -2.70 3.93
C VAL A 73 -16.87 -3.38 2.87
N VAL A 74 -15.58 -3.26 3.01
CA VAL A 74 -14.60 -3.83 2.08
C VAL A 74 -13.54 -4.63 2.84
N ILE A 75 -12.99 -5.65 2.19
CA ILE A 75 -11.71 -6.20 2.60
C ILE A 75 -10.64 -5.18 2.19
N ARG A 76 -9.82 -4.75 3.12
CA ARG A 76 -8.85 -3.66 2.93
C ARG A 76 -7.95 -3.88 1.70
N PRO A 77 -7.91 -2.93 0.76
CA PRO A 77 -7.02 -3.00 -0.40
C PRO A 77 -5.60 -2.50 -0.08
N ASP A 78 -5.45 -1.83 1.08
CA ASP A 78 -4.20 -1.27 1.55
C ASP A 78 -4.22 -1.04 3.07
N LEU A 79 -3.09 -0.70 3.67
CA LEU A 79 -2.96 -0.50 5.12
C LEU A 79 -2.79 0.96 5.52
N THR A 80 -2.44 1.86 4.60
CA THR A 80 -2.23 3.29 4.87
C THR A 80 -3.55 4.00 5.23
N MET A 81 -4.62 3.76 4.48
CA MET A 81 -5.91 4.41 4.72
C MET A 81 -6.54 4.03 6.07
N PRO A 82 -6.57 2.74 6.48
CA PRO A 82 -6.96 2.35 7.83
C PRO A 82 -6.14 3.02 8.94
N ILE A 83 -4.84 3.23 8.73
CA ILE A 83 -4.00 3.96 9.68
C ILE A 83 -4.39 5.45 9.70
N GLY A 84 -4.65 6.06 8.55
CA GLY A 84 -5.18 7.42 8.45
C GLY A 84 -6.50 7.58 9.21
N ARG A 85 -7.44 6.65 9.06
CA ARG A 85 -8.69 6.62 9.83
C ARG A 85 -8.42 6.52 11.34
N PHE A 86 -7.52 5.62 11.76
CA PHE A 86 -7.13 5.48 13.16
C PHE A 86 -6.61 6.80 13.72
N LEU A 87 -5.71 7.48 13.02
CA LEU A 87 -5.16 8.77 13.42
C LEU A 87 -6.24 9.88 13.50
N ALA A 88 -7.19 9.88 12.58
CA ALA A 88 -8.29 10.86 12.57
C ALA A 88 -9.30 10.64 13.71
N THR A 89 -9.36 9.44 14.28
CA THR A 89 -10.33 9.06 15.33
C THR A 89 -9.70 8.92 16.72
N THR A 90 -8.37 9.09 16.83
CA THR A 90 -7.64 8.95 18.09
C THR A 90 -6.78 10.18 18.35
N ASN A 91 -6.59 10.50 19.62
CA ASN A 91 -5.68 11.58 20.01
C ASN A 91 -4.33 10.99 20.40
N ILE A 92 -3.47 10.78 19.38
CA ILE A 92 -2.13 10.23 19.57
C ILE A 92 -1.10 11.35 19.49
N GLU A 93 -0.08 11.27 20.34
CA GLU A 93 1.03 12.21 20.35
C GLU A 93 1.91 12.03 19.11
N LEU A 94 2.21 13.13 18.41
CA LEU A 94 3.06 13.20 17.23
C LEU A 94 4.33 14.04 17.53
N PRO A 95 5.44 13.86 16.81
CA PRO A 95 5.61 12.94 15.68
C PRO A 95 5.72 11.46 16.09
N ARG A 96 5.29 10.56 15.22
CA ARG A 96 5.35 9.12 15.48
C ARG A 96 5.53 8.32 14.20
N THR A 97 6.34 7.26 14.30
CA THR A 97 6.49 6.27 13.24
C THR A 97 5.73 5.01 13.61
N PHE A 98 4.80 4.61 12.76
CA PHE A 98 4.11 3.33 12.85
C PHE A 98 4.72 2.32 11.90
N TYR A 99 4.62 1.03 12.21
CA TYR A 99 4.94 -0.03 11.30
C TYR A 99 3.86 -1.11 11.32
N TYR A 100 3.68 -1.76 10.20
CA TYR A 100 2.67 -2.78 10.01
C TYR A 100 3.15 -3.91 9.11
N LEU A 101 2.48 -5.04 9.21
CA LEU A 101 2.54 -6.16 8.28
C LEU A 101 1.17 -6.81 8.26
N GLY A 102 0.62 -7.04 7.08
CA GLY A 102 -0.66 -7.71 6.93
C GLY A 102 -1.05 -7.92 5.47
N ASP A 103 -2.04 -8.76 5.25
CA ASP A 103 -2.54 -9.02 3.92
C ASP A 103 -3.51 -7.93 3.46
N VAL A 104 -3.41 -7.60 2.18
CA VAL A 104 -4.28 -6.69 1.44
C VAL A 104 -4.86 -7.41 0.23
N PHE A 105 -6.04 -6.95 -0.22
CA PHE A 105 -6.83 -7.67 -1.22
C PHE A 105 -7.35 -6.71 -2.29
N MET A 106 -6.96 -6.95 -3.55
CA MET A 106 -7.46 -6.20 -4.70
C MET A 106 -7.89 -7.13 -5.82
N LYS A 107 -8.99 -6.79 -6.49
CA LYS A 107 -9.41 -7.51 -7.70
C LYS A 107 -8.57 -7.03 -8.88
N ASN A 108 -7.56 -7.78 -9.23
CA ASN A 108 -6.75 -7.51 -10.43
C ASN A 108 -7.44 -8.10 -11.66
N LYS A 109 -7.71 -7.25 -12.67
CA LYS A 109 -8.46 -7.65 -13.87
C LYS A 109 -7.58 -7.80 -15.12
N LYS A 110 -6.33 -7.36 -15.09
CA LYS A 110 -5.60 -7.04 -16.33
C LYS A 110 -4.64 -8.11 -16.84
N HIS A 111 -4.06 -8.97 -15.99
CA HIS A 111 -3.07 -9.92 -16.47
C HIS A 111 -3.26 -11.31 -15.86
N ARG A 112 -2.97 -12.32 -16.70
CA ARG A 112 -2.94 -13.72 -16.28
C ARG A 112 -1.70 -13.90 -15.39
N GLY A 113 -1.92 -14.10 -14.10
CA GLY A 113 -0.83 -14.25 -13.11
C GLY A 113 -0.83 -13.20 -12.00
N ASP A 114 -1.64 -12.13 -12.13
CA ASP A 114 -1.81 -11.17 -11.04
C ASP A 114 -2.45 -11.84 -9.82
N VAL A 115 -1.89 -11.59 -8.65
CA VAL A 115 -2.42 -12.07 -7.38
C VAL A 115 -3.35 -11.03 -6.76
N ASN A 116 -4.46 -11.51 -6.19
CA ASN A 116 -5.45 -10.65 -5.52
C ASN A 116 -5.19 -10.51 -4.03
N GLN A 117 -4.30 -11.32 -3.45
CA GLN A 117 -3.85 -11.24 -2.07
C GLN A 117 -2.35 -11.02 -2.05
N VAL A 118 -1.90 -9.96 -1.36
CA VAL A 118 -0.49 -9.62 -1.18
C VAL A 118 -0.23 -9.31 0.29
N THR A 119 0.86 -9.83 0.84
CA THR A 119 1.34 -9.39 2.15
C THR A 119 2.09 -8.08 1.99
N GLN A 120 1.56 -7.03 2.60
CA GLN A 120 2.12 -5.67 2.61
C GLN A 120 2.78 -5.40 3.96
N GLY A 121 4.04 -5.00 3.95
CA GLY A 121 4.74 -4.45 5.11
C GLY A 121 5.16 -3.02 4.84
N GLY A 122 5.11 -2.17 5.86
CA GLY A 122 5.48 -0.77 5.67
C GLY A 122 5.62 0.01 6.97
N ILE A 123 6.00 1.26 6.79
CA ILE A 123 6.04 2.27 7.84
C ILE A 123 5.21 3.49 7.43
N GLU A 124 4.62 4.16 8.42
CA GLU A 124 3.96 5.45 8.27
C GLU A 124 4.61 6.44 9.24
N MET A 125 5.24 7.46 8.71
CA MET A 125 5.89 8.52 9.47
C MET A 125 4.99 9.75 9.50
N VAL A 126 4.45 10.09 10.67
CA VAL A 126 3.44 11.13 10.82
C VAL A 126 3.92 12.24 11.73
N GLY A 127 3.74 13.49 11.31
CA GLY A 127 4.11 14.66 12.08
C GLY A 127 5.61 15.04 12.00
N TYR A 128 6.35 14.47 11.06
CA TYR A 128 7.73 14.85 10.77
C TYR A 128 7.79 16.00 9.76
N GLU A 129 8.75 16.88 9.91
CA GLU A 129 8.99 18.00 9.01
C GLU A 129 10.30 17.81 8.23
N GLY A 130 10.41 18.51 7.08
CA GLY A 130 11.60 18.45 6.24
C GLY A 130 11.78 17.12 5.52
N LEU A 131 13.03 16.66 5.37
CA LEU A 131 13.41 15.44 4.63
C LEU A 131 13.70 14.23 5.53
N GLU A 132 13.39 14.32 6.81
CA GLU A 132 13.72 13.25 7.78
C GLU A 132 12.99 11.94 7.47
N ALA A 133 11.71 12.04 7.10
CA ALA A 133 10.89 10.89 6.78
C ALA A 133 11.39 10.19 5.50
N GLU A 134 11.66 10.95 4.45
CA GLU A 134 12.19 10.43 3.19
C GLU A 134 13.55 9.77 3.38
N GLN A 135 14.45 10.41 4.13
CA GLN A 135 15.77 9.84 4.42
C GLN A 135 15.67 8.53 5.18
N GLU A 136 14.76 8.43 6.14
CA GLU A 136 14.56 7.20 6.90
C GLU A 136 13.96 6.09 6.02
N CYS A 137 13.00 6.43 5.16
CA CYS A 137 12.47 5.48 4.17
C CYS A 137 13.58 4.92 3.27
N PHE A 138 14.47 5.77 2.76
CA PHE A 138 15.61 5.33 1.93
C PHE A 138 16.59 4.42 2.68
N LYS A 139 16.87 4.71 3.94
CA LYS A 139 17.72 3.83 4.77
C LYS A 139 17.09 2.45 4.94
N ILE A 140 15.80 2.38 5.23
CA ILE A 140 15.08 1.11 5.39
C ILE A 140 15.08 0.32 4.10
N ILE A 141 14.76 0.96 2.96
CA ILE A 141 14.78 0.31 1.64
C ILE A 141 16.18 -0.25 1.35
N LYS A 142 17.23 0.53 1.60
CA LYS A 142 18.60 0.07 1.40
C LYS A 142 18.93 -1.14 2.27
N GLU A 143 18.64 -1.11 3.57
CA GLU A 143 18.92 -2.21 4.48
C GLU A 143 18.16 -3.50 4.11
N VAL A 144 16.89 -3.38 3.73
CA VAL A 144 16.10 -4.54 3.26
C VAL A 144 16.69 -5.10 1.96
N ASN A 145 17.08 -4.23 1.02
CA ASN A 145 17.69 -4.64 -0.23
C ASN A 145 19.01 -5.39 0.00
N GLU A 146 19.89 -4.87 0.82
CA GLU A 146 21.17 -5.50 1.15
C GLU A 146 20.99 -6.84 1.86
N ALA A 147 20.11 -6.90 2.86
CA ALA A 147 19.98 -8.06 3.72
C ALA A 147 19.10 -9.18 3.13
N GLN A 148 18.08 -8.83 2.34
CA GLN A 148 17.04 -9.77 1.93
C GLN A 148 16.92 -9.96 0.41
N LEU A 149 17.35 -8.98 -0.38
CA LEU A 149 17.14 -8.98 -1.82
C LEU A 149 18.45 -9.09 -2.65
N GLY A 150 19.60 -9.25 -1.97
CA GLY A 150 20.89 -9.42 -2.63
C GLY A 150 21.32 -8.24 -3.50
N ASN A 151 20.90 -7.02 -3.14
CA ASN A 151 21.16 -5.78 -3.90
C ASN A 151 20.55 -5.75 -5.31
N ASN A 152 19.46 -6.48 -5.53
CA ASN A 152 18.80 -6.55 -6.85
C ASN A 152 17.64 -5.55 -7.03
N LEU A 153 17.37 -4.70 -6.04
CA LEU A 153 16.33 -3.68 -6.14
C LEU A 153 16.84 -2.46 -6.91
N LEU A 154 16.09 -2.05 -7.92
CA LEU A 154 16.23 -0.74 -8.56
C LEU A 154 15.31 0.26 -7.86
N LEU A 155 15.86 1.33 -7.32
CA LEU A 155 15.10 2.41 -6.69
C LEU A 155 14.84 3.53 -7.70
N GLU A 156 13.57 3.73 -8.05
CA GLU A 156 13.12 4.86 -8.86
C GLU A 156 12.52 5.94 -7.95
N ILE A 157 12.98 7.17 -8.11
CA ILE A 157 12.51 8.32 -7.34
C ILE A 157 11.74 9.25 -8.27
N GLY A 158 10.45 9.48 -7.98
CA GLY A 158 9.59 10.39 -8.69
C GLY A 158 9.08 11.52 -7.80
N ASP A 159 8.84 12.68 -8.41
CA ASP A 159 8.23 13.84 -7.75
C ASP A 159 7.03 14.31 -8.58
N ALA A 160 5.82 14.23 -8.01
CA ALA A 160 4.60 14.65 -8.67
C ALA A 160 4.59 16.14 -9.05
N ARG A 161 5.41 16.98 -8.39
CA ARG A 161 5.59 18.39 -8.74
C ARG A 161 6.18 18.56 -10.14
N PHE A 162 7.04 17.63 -10.55
CA PHE A 162 7.66 17.65 -11.87
C PHE A 162 6.61 17.51 -12.99
N SER A 163 5.74 16.52 -12.89
CA SER A 163 4.66 16.31 -13.86
C SER A 163 3.71 17.51 -13.90
N ARG A 164 3.35 18.07 -12.76
CA ARG A 164 2.52 19.27 -12.66
C ARG A 164 3.20 20.48 -13.30
N ALA A 165 4.47 20.73 -12.99
CA ALA A 165 5.21 21.85 -13.57
C ALA A 165 5.27 21.77 -15.12
N ILE A 166 5.44 20.56 -15.68
CA ILE A 166 5.41 20.35 -17.12
C ILE A 166 4.01 20.67 -17.68
N THR A 167 2.95 20.11 -17.10
CA THR A 167 1.58 20.35 -17.58
C THR A 167 1.19 21.82 -17.47
N ASP A 168 1.64 22.52 -16.43
CA ASP A 168 1.40 23.96 -16.29
C ASP A 168 2.16 24.78 -17.33
N ALA A 169 3.38 24.39 -17.67
CA ALA A 169 4.20 25.06 -18.68
C ALA A 169 3.65 24.89 -20.12
N LEU A 170 2.83 23.86 -20.36
CA LEU A 170 2.22 23.60 -21.67
C LEU A 170 1.01 24.50 -21.97
N GLY A 171 0.53 25.29 -21.03
CA GLY A 171 -0.60 26.20 -21.23
C GLY A 171 -1.94 25.50 -21.51
N LEU A 172 -2.08 24.24 -21.10
CA LEU A 172 -3.28 23.43 -21.28
C LEU A 172 -4.41 23.90 -20.37
N SER A 173 -5.64 23.69 -20.80
CA SER A 173 -6.84 23.83 -19.96
C SER A 173 -6.85 22.77 -18.85
N ASP A 174 -7.68 22.96 -17.82
CA ASP A 174 -7.75 22.02 -16.71
C ASP A 174 -8.23 20.63 -17.15
N ASP A 175 -9.13 20.55 -18.13
CA ASP A 175 -9.60 19.28 -18.70
C ASP A 175 -8.48 18.55 -19.48
N GLU A 176 -7.73 19.27 -20.31
CA GLU A 176 -6.59 18.71 -21.05
C GLU A 176 -5.46 18.27 -20.12
N LYS A 177 -5.21 18.99 -19.01
CA LYS A 177 -4.26 18.59 -17.96
C LYS A 177 -4.70 17.29 -17.31
N ALA A 178 -5.98 17.17 -16.95
CA ALA A 178 -6.53 15.98 -16.34
C ALA A 178 -6.40 14.76 -17.27
N GLU A 179 -6.74 14.92 -18.55
CA GLU A 179 -6.62 13.86 -19.57
C GLU A 179 -5.15 13.42 -19.75
N LEU A 180 -4.24 14.38 -19.84
CA LEU A 180 -2.81 14.10 -19.98
C LEU A 180 -2.24 13.37 -18.76
N LEU A 181 -2.59 13.80 -17.55
CA LEU A 181 -2.18 13.14 -16.32
C LEU A 181 -2.76 11.73 -16.22
N GLU A 182 -4.03 11.54 -16.55
CA GLU A 182 -4.65 10.21 -16.58
C GLU A 182 -3.95 9.29 -17.59
N ALA A 183 -3.63 9.79 -18.78
CA ALA A 183 -2.90 9.04 -19.79
C ALA A 183 -1.49 8.64 -19.34
N LEU A 184 -0.79 9.51 -18.61
CA LEU A 184 0.52 9.20 -18.01
C LEU A 184 0.43 8.12 -16.93
N PHE A 185 -0.60 8.15 -16.09
CA PHE A 185 -0.79 7.17 -15.01
C PHE A 185 -1.34 5.82 -15.48
N THR A 186 -2.04 5.78 -16.63
CA THR A 186 -2.61 4.51 -17.14
C THR A 186 -1.66 3.73 -18.04
N LYS A 187 -0.50 4.27 -18.35
CA LYS A 187 0.46 3.66 -19.30
C LYS A 187 1.43 2.66 -18.66
N TYR A 188 1.35 2.49 -17.33
CA TYR A 188 2.18 1.55 -16.56
C TYR A 188 1.33 0.55 -15.80
#